data_e64afff48a329270272ade3f86b65420
#
_entry.id   e64afff48a329270272ade3f86b65420
#
_cell.length_a   1.000
_cell.length_b   1.000
_cell.length_c   1.000
_cell.angle_alpha   90.00
_cell.angle_beta   90.00
_cell.angle_gamma   90.00
#
_symmetry.space_group_name_H-M   'P 1'
#
loop_
_entity.id
_entity.type
_entity.pdbx_description
1 polymer ?
#
loop_
_entity_poly.entity_id
_entity_poly.type
_entity_poly.pdbx_seq_one_letter_code
_entity_poly.pdbx_strand_id
1 'polypeptide(L)'
;ADTGVDCLGYLPSMEGIKLPPKHSVISVANRHSLNEQADLIAEQLEKTVDINRLLSRCNRNFPCPYTLPYTSDMEDDSPVLPIRKIKIAVARDPAFNFTYRENLARLAKWGNITYFSPLYGYELPEADLIYLPGGYPELFARQLHRRHKMMEALKKYAERGGKILAEGGGMVFLGRSLKSKENGTAYSMSNILPIDFIVPAMPKLQSGYRKTVGEDMELKGYEFRYTTIQQDDTLITNRRSMITNLKGSEELMPFYRYKNVLASHIHWYWGDKDLIKLWE
;
A
#
# COMPACT_ATOMS: atom_id res chain seq x y z
N ALA A 1 -13.52 7.61 39.71
CA ALA A 1 -12.12 7.24 39.88
C ALA A 1 -11.27 8.42 39.42
N ASP A 2 -10.43 8.91 40.29
CA ASP A 2 -9.61 10.10 40.06
C ASP A 2 -8.37 9.68 39.25
N THR A 3 -8.49 9.74 37.96
CA THR A 3 -7.39 9.33 37.04
C THR A 3 -6.41 10.49 36.83
N GLY A 4 -6.70 11.71 37.33
CA GLY A 4 -5.92 12.91 37.03
C GLY A 4 -5.99 13.33 35.54
N VAL A 5 -6.84 12.67 34.74
CA VAL A 5 -7.08 13.01 33.34
C VAL A 5 -8.27 13.94 33.21
N ASP A 6 -8.06 15.05 32.52
CA ASP A 6 -9.09 16.06 32.29
C ASP A 6 -10.09 15.57 31.25
N CYS A 7 -11.35 15.47 31.62
CA CYS A 7 -12.41 15.12 30.68
C CYS A 7 -12.93 16.39 30.01
N LEU A 8 -12.80 16.51 28.72
CA LEU A 8 -13.23 17.68 27.94
C LEU A 8 -14.61 17.48 27.30
N GLY A 9 -15.19 16.32 27.44
CA GLY A 9 -16.46 15.96 26.83
C GLY A 9 -16.50 14.51 26.38
N TYR A 10 -17.50 14.15 25.62
CA TYR A 10 -17.67 12.80 25.08
C TYR A 10 -18.40 12.84 23.73
N LEU A 11 -18.21 11.82 22.91
CA LEU A 11 -18.99 11.59 21.71
C LEU A 11 -20.04 10.51 22.03
N PRO A 12 -21.35 10.85 22.03
CA PRO A 12 -22.40 9.87 22.25
C PRO A 12 -22.52 8.91 21.06
N SER A 13 -23.18 7.77 21.28
CA SER A 13 -23.59 6.92 20.15
C SER A 13 -24.59 7.67 19.29
N MET A 14 -24.35 7.71 17.98
CA MET A 14 -25.16 8.46 17.02
C MET A 14 -25.94 7.49 16.14
N GLU A 15 -27.26 7.53 16.23
CA GLU A 15 -28.13 6.79 15.32
C GLU A 15 -28.03 7.37 13.90
N GLY A 16 -27.91 6.52 12.90
CA GLY A 16 -27.82 6.94 11.49
C GLY A 16 -26.40 7.09 10.94
N ILE A 17 -25.37 7.13 11.77
CA ILE A 17 -23.98 7.07 11.30
C ILE A 17 -23.63 5.62 10.97
N LYS A 18 -23.60 5.33 9.68
CA LYS A 18 -23.18 4.01 9.16
C LYS A 18 -21.82 4.17 8.50
N LEU A 19 -20.76 3.96 9.24
CA LEU A 19 -19.44 3.85 8.62
C LEU A 19 -19.44 2.67 7.66
N PRO A 20 -19.00 2.87 6.41
CA PRO A 20 -18.88 1.78 5.46
C PRO A 20 -17.90 0.73 5.98
N PRO A 21 -18.01 -0.53 5.52
CA PRO A 21 -17.05 -1.57 5.89
C PRO A 21 -15.61 -1.08 5.74
N LYS A 22 -14.71 -1.50 6.64
CA LYS A 22 -13.33 -0.97 6.72
C LYS A 22 -12.60 -0.84 5.39
N HIS A 23 -12.82 -1.78 4.47
CA HIS A 23 -12.25 -1.77 3.11
C HIS A 23 -12.96 -0.83 2.13
N SER A 24 -14.18 -0.36 2.43
CA SER A 24 -14.91 0.61 1.60
C SER A 24 -14.61 2.06 1.97
N VAL A 25 -14.10 2.31 3.17
CA VAL A 25 -13.78 3.67 3.67
C VAL A 25 -12.73 4.36 2.80
N ILE A 26 -11.85 3.58 2.18
CA ILE A 26 -10.73 4.09 1.38
C ILE A 26 -11.17 4.32 -0.08
N SER A 27 -12.36 3.89 -0.45
CA SER A 27 -12.88 4.12 -1.80
C SER A 27 -13.24 5.58 -2.01
N VAL A 28 -12.57 6.23 -2.96
CA VAL A 28 -12.85 7.62 -3.38
C VAL A 28 -14.31 7.79 -3.85
N ALA A 29 -14.98 6.71 -4.24
CA ALA A 29 -16.37 6.73 -4.67
C ALA A 29 -17.36 7.18 -3.58
N ASN A 30 -16.97 7.10 -2.29
CA ASN A 30 -17.85 7.42 -1.15
C ASN A 30 -17.49 8.75 -0.46
N ARG A 31 -16.69 9.62 -1.09
CA ARG A 31 -16.28 10.90 -0.48
C ARG A 31 -17.44 11.76 -0.02
N HIS A 32 -18.49 11.87 -0.83
CA HIS A 32 -19.65 12.72 -0.49
C HIS A 32 -20.36 12.22 0.78
N SER A 33 -20.68 10.94 0.84
CA SER A 33 -21.28 10.33 2.03
C SER A 33 -20.36 10.38 3.27
N LEU A 34 -19.05 10.27 3.10
CA LEU A 34 -18.11 10.41 4.21
C LEU A 34 -18.05 11.83 4.74
N ASN A 35 -18.09 12.83 3.86
CA ASN A 35 -18.10 14.23 4.26
C ASN A 35 -19.39 14.58 5.03
N GLU A 36 -20.55 14.15 4.55
CA GLU A 36 -21.84 14.36 5.24
C GLU A 36 -21.81 13.74 6.65
N GLN A 37 -21.28 12.54 6.80
CA GLN A 37 -21.16 11.89 8.10
C GLN A 37 -20.12 12.59 9.00
N ALA A 38 -19.02 13.06 8.41
CA ALA A 38 -18.01 13.84 9.14
C ALA A 38 -18.58 15.15 9.67
N ASP A 39 -19.41 15.84 8.86
CA ASP A 39 -20.08 17.08 9.27
C ASP A 39 -21.05 16.84 10.43
N LEU A 40 -21.85 15.77 10.37
CA LEU A 40 -22.74 15.37 11.47
C LEU A 40 -21.97 15.05 12.77
N ILE A 41 -20.83 14.36 12.66
CA ILE A 41 -19.97 14.05 13.80
C ILE A 41 -19.34 15.34 14.35
N ALA A 42 -18.90 16.25 13.48
CA ALA A 42 -18.33 17.53 13.90
C ALA A 42 -19.35 18.39 14.65
N GLU A 43 -20.57 18.53 14.12
CA GLU A 43 -21.65 19.22 14.81
C GLU A 43 -21.98 18.62 16.19
N GLN A 44 -21.93 17.31 16.31
CA GLN A 44 -22.14 16.64 17.59
C GLN A 44 -20.99 16.89 18.58
N LEU A 45 -19.74 16.86 18.08
CA LEU A 45 -18.56 17.17 18.89
C LEU A 45 -18.59 18.61 19.43
N GLU A 46 -18.99 19.58 18.61
CA GLU A 46 -19.14 20.97 19.03
C GLU A 46 -20.16 21.15 20.18
N LYS A 47 -21.19 20.29 20.24
CA LYS A 47 -22.21 20.32 21.31
C LYS A 47 -21.77 19.62 22.58
N THR A 48 -20.91 18.64 22.51
CA THR A 48 -20.61 17.72 23.63
C THR A 48 -19.17 17.77 24.12
N VAL A 49 -18.28 18.46 23.42
CA VAL A 49 -16.87 18.62 23.78
C VAL A 49 -16.54 20.10 23.91
N ASP A 50 -15.86 20.48 24.96
CA ASP A 50 -15.34 21.83 25.13
C ASP A 50 -14.11 22.03 24.21
N ILE A 51 -14.39 22.38 22.96
CA ILE A 51 -13.37 22.58 21.91
C ILE A 51 -12.42 23.73 22.28
N ASN A 52 -12.93 24.80 22.89
CA ASN A 52 -12.08 25.94 23.27
C ASN A 52 -11.06 25.54 24.33
N ARG A 53 -11.50 24.78 25.33
CA ARG A 53 -10.60 24.25 26.37
C ARG A 53 -9.61 23.24 25.78
N LEU A 54 -10.04 22.39 24.85
CA LEU A 54 -9.15 21.46 24.10
C LEU A 54 -8.05 22.24 23.39
N LEU A 55 -8.41 23.24 22.59
CA LEU A 55 -7.47 24.05 21.83
C LEU A 55 -6.51 24.82 22.74
N SER A 56 -7.02 25.42 23.86
CA SER A 56 -6.17 26.13 24.78
C SER A 56 -5.12 25.25 25.46
N ARG A 57 -5.47 23.98 25.73
CA ARG A 57 -4.55 23.02 26.36
C ARG A 57 -3.60 22.35 25.36
N CYS A 58 -4.02 22.21 24.13
CA CYS A 58 -3.21 21.59 23.07
C CYS A 58 -2.40 22.63 22.28
N ASN A 59 -2.65 23.92 22.48
CA ASN A 59 -1.90 24.99 21.82
C ASN A 59 -0.48 25.05 22.38
N ARG A 60 0.44 24.37 21.73
CA ARG A 60 1.88 24.47 22.00
C ARG A 60 2.53 25.21 20.85
N ASN A 61 3.28 26.25 21.16
CA ASN A 61 4.19 26.85 20.21
C ASN A 61 5.28 25.81 19.93
N PHE A 62 5.20 25.15 18.80
CA PHE A 62 6.32 24.36 18.31
C PHE A 62 7.44 25.33 17.94
N PRO A 63 8.64 25.18 18.50
CA PRO A 63 9.75 26.09 18.24
C PRO A 63 10.26 26.04 16.79
N CYS A 64 9.80 25.09 16.02
CA CYS A 64 10.01 24.98 14.56
C CYS A 64 8.69 24.74 13.86
N PRO A 65 8.46 25.32 12.67
CA PRO A 65 7.50 24.75 11.76
C PRO A 65 7.86 23.26 11.63
N TYR A 66 6.85 22.39 11.67
CA TYR A 66 7.06 20.95 11.52
C TYR A 66 7.61 20.71 10.12
N THR A 67 8.87 20.97 9.92
CA THR A 67 9.64 20.46 8.82
C THR A 67 9.70 18.97 9.08
N LEU A 68 8.91 18.25 8.29
CA LEU A 68 9.05 16.80 8.27
C LEU A 68 10.55 16.53 8.11
N PRO A 69 11.12 15.57 8.87
CA PRO A 69 12.55 15.27 8.83
C PRO A 69 13.09 14.85 7.46
N TYR A 70 12.31 15.05 6.42
CA TYR A 70 12.62 14.75 5.01
C TYR A 70 12.61 15.98 4.09
N THR A 71 12.58 17.18 4.64
CA THR A 71 13.00 18.34 3.88
C THR A 71 14.53 18.33 3.83
N SER A 72 15.05 18.48 2.68
CA SER A 72 16.41 18.55 2.12
C SER A 72 17.64 18.81 3.02
N ASP A 73 17.51 18.98 4.30
CA ASP A 73 18.54 19.47 5.21
C ASP A 73 19.18 18.39 6.09
N MET A 74 18.83 17.11 5.90
CA MET A 74 19.72 16.04 6.30
C MET A 74 20.75 15.90 5.19
N GLU A 75 21.79 16.69 5.26
CA GLU A 75 23.04 16.43 4.58
C GLU A 75 23.47 15.03 5.00
N ASP A 76 23.16 14.05 4.14
CA ASP A 76 23.68 12.71 4.21
C ASP A 76 25.16 12.86 3.79
N ASP A 77 26.06 12.93 4.75
CA ASP A 77 27.53 12.98 4.57
C ASP A 77 28.09 11.71 3.89
N SER A 78 27.23 10.85 3.40
CA SER A 78 27.62 9.74 2.54
C SER A 78 28.14 10.29 1.23
N PRO A 79 29.31 9.85 0.75
CA PRO A 79 29.87 10.33 -0.51
C PRO A 79 28.84 10.12 -1.63
N VAL A 80 28.33 11.24 -2.18
CA VAL A 80 27.42 11.24 -3.31
C VAL A 80 28.21 10.78 -4.52
N LEU A 81 28.25 9.48 -4.74
CA LEU A 81 28.58 8.97 -6.06
C LEU A 81 27.55 9.56 -7.04
N PRO A 82 27.96 9.99 -8.24
CA PRO A 82 27.03 10.53 -9.24
C PRO A 82 26.09 9.42 -9.69
N ILE A 83 25.02 9.20 -8.91
CA ILE A 83 24.01 8.21 -9.22
C ILE A 83 23.23 8.76 -10.40
N ARG A 84 23.36 8.10 -11.54
CA ARG A 84 22.51 8.34 -12.70
C ARG A 84 21.06 8.21 -12.21
N LYS A 85 20.34 9.34 -12.13
CA LYS A 85 18.97 9.35 -11.66
C LYS A 85 18.11 8.48 -12.56
N ILE A 86 17.59 7.37 -12.02
CA ILE A 86 16.73 6.47 -12.77
C ILE A 86 15.31 7.05 -12.89
N LYS A 87 14.59 6.63 -13.93
CA LYS A 87 13.17 6.94 -14.12
C LYS A 87 12.34 5.93 -13.32
N ILE A 88 11.49 6.41 -12.44
CA ILE A 88 10.67 5.57 -11.57
C ILE A 88 9.19 5.86 -11.83
N ALA A 89 8.44 4.86 -12.28
CA ALA A 89 6.99 4.96 -12.42
C ALA A 89 6.30 4.38 -11.19
N VAL A 90 5.46 5.17 -10.53
CA VAL A 90 4.71 4.76 -9.33
C VAL A 90 3.23 4.77 -9.63
N ALA A 91 2.57 3.63 -9.47
CA ALA A 91 1.13 3.56 -9.60
C ALA A 91 0.44 4.31 -8.46
N ARG A 92 -0.52 5.17 -8.81
CA ARG A 92 -1.25 5.97 -7.84
C ARG A 92 -2.65 6.29 -8.34
N ASP A 93 -3.64 5.61 -7.77
CA ASP A 93 -5.07 5.84 -8.02
C ASP A 93 -5.88 5.18 -6.89
N PRO A 94 -7.23 5.19 -6.92
CA PRO A 94 -8.04 4.58 -5.89
C PRO A 94 -7.81 3.08 -5.66
N ALA A 95 -7.32 2.34 -6.66
CA ALA A 95 -6.99 0.93 -6.53
C ALA A 95 -5.58 0.70 -5.96
N PHE A 96 -4.68 1.70 -6.08
CA PHE A 96 -3.26 1.63 -5.69
C PHE A 96 -2.87 2.89 -4.91
N ASN A 97 -3.30 2.97 -3.65
CA ASN A 97 -3.14 4.17 -2.82
C ASN A 97 -2.47 3.91 -1.46
N PHE A 98 -2.09 2.67 -1.18
CA PHE A 98 -1.42 2.34 0.07
C PHE A 98 0.09 2.22 -0.13
N THR A 99 0.82 3.24 0.31
CA THR A 99 2.28 3.25 0.36
C THR A 99 2.76 4.10 1.53
N TYR A 100 3.92 3.76 2.08
CA TYR A 100 4.57 4.60 3.08
C TYR A 100 5.17 5.84 2.42
N ARG A 101 4.96 6.98 3.04
CA ARG A 101 5.51 8.25 2.55
C ARG A 101 7.03 8.22 2.48
N GLU A 102 7.64 7.59 3.46
CA GLU A 102 9.09 7.41 3.58
C GLU A 102 9.65 6.57 2.42
N ASN A 103 8.90 5.57 1.97
CA ASN A 103 9.27 4.78 0.79
C ASN A 103 9.30 5.65 -0.47
N LEU A 104 8.33 6.55 -0.65
CA LEU A 104 8.32 7.50 -1.76
C LEU A 104 9.49 8.49 -1.68
N ALA A 105 9.79 8.98 -0.47
CA ALA A 105 10.96 9.85 -0.25
C ALA A 105 12.27 9.12 -0.58
N ARG A 106 12.35 7.81 -0.28
CA ARG A 106 13.50 6.99 -0.66
C ARG A 106 13.62 6.80 -2.16
N LEU A 107 12.52 6.52 -2.85
CA LEU A 107 12.51 6.45 -4.32
C LEU A 107 12.97 7.77 -4.96
N ALA A 108 12.52 8.90 -4.41
CA ALA A 108 12.90 10.23 -4.90
C ALA A 108 14.41 10.52 -4.78
N LYS A 109 15.09 9.89 -3.82
CA LYS A 109 16.57 9.96 -3.72
C LYS A 109 17.26 9.21 -4.86
N TRP A 110 16.67 8.12 -5.35
CA TRP A 110 17.25 7.31 -6.44
C TRP A 110 16.96 7.85 -7.83
N GLY A 111 15.80 8.50 -7.99
CA GLY A 111 15.41 8.94 -9.32
C GLY A 111 14.22 9.86 -9.39
N ASN A 112 13.81 10.13 -10.63
CA ASN A 112 12.65 10.95 -10.90
C ASN A 112 11.38 10.11 -10.86
N ILE A 113 10.44 10.47 -9.98
CA ILE A 113 9.16 9.78 -9.85
C ILE A 113 8.16 10.37 -10.82
N THR A 114 7.55 9.51 -11.64
CA THR A 114 6.38 9.81 -12.45
C THR A 114 5.22 8.96 -11.96
N TYR A 115 4.11 9.60 -11.56
CA TYR A 115 2.91 8.88 -11.16
C TYR A 115 2.07 8.49 -12.38
N PHE A 116 1.52 7.28 -12.36
CA PHE A 116 0.57 6.82 -13.37
C PHE A 116 -0.61 6.12 -12.72
N SER A 117 -1.71 6.00 -13.44
CA SER A 117 -2.91 5.31 -12.96
C SER A 117 -3.17 4.07 -13.81
N PRO A 118 -3.00 2.86 -13.24
CA PRO A 118 -3.48 1.65 -13.90
C PRO A 118 -4.98 1.67 -14.18
N LEU A 119 -5.77 2.34 -13.32
CA LEU A 119 -7.22 2.38 -13.43
C LEU A 119 -7.73 3.37 -14.49
N TYR A 120 -7.10 4.54 -14.63
CA TYR A 120 -7.58 5.62 -15.49
C TYR A 120 -6.58 6.06 -16.56
N GLY A 121 -5.29 5.79 -16.38
CA GLY A 121 -4.24 6.21 -17.31
C GLY A 121 -4.33 5.50 -18.66
N TYR A 122 -3.86 6.16 -19.71
CA TYR A 122 -3.88 5.60 -21.05
C TYR A 122 -2.60 4.85 -21.39
N GLU A 123 -1.48 5.28 -20.84
CA GLU A 123 -0.16 4.76 -21.17
C GLU A 123 0.68 4.48 -19.91
N LEU A 124 1.58 3.52 -20.06
CA LEU A 124 2.60 3.24 -19.07
C LEU A 124 3.78 4.19 -19.32
N PRO A 125 4.21 4.99 -18.33
CA PRO A 125 5.38 5.86 -18.48
C PRO A 125 6.65 5.06 -18.77
N GLU A 126 7.58 5.66 -19.51
CA GLU A 126 8.93 5.11 -19.62
C GLU A 126 9.61 5.11 -18.26
N ALA A 127 10.13 3.96 -17.85
CA ALA A 127 10.73 3.79 -16.54
C ALA A 127 11.83 2.73 -16.53
N ASP A 128 12.80 2.90 -15.63
CA ASP A 128 13.80 1.90 -15.27
C ASP A 128 13.31 0.99 -14.14
N LEU A 129 12.39 1.50 -13.31
CA LEU A 129 11.72 0.81 -12.23
C LEU A 129 10.24 1.18 -12.18
N ILE A 130 9.36 0.19 -12.07
CA ILE A 130 7.95 0.37 -11.79
C ILE A 130 7.66 -0.08 -10.36
N TYR A 131 6.98 0.77 -9.60
CA TYR A 131 6.46 0.43 -8.29
C TYR A 131 4.93 0.40 -8.32
N LEU A 132 4.38 -0.77 -8.01
CA LEU A 132 2.96 -1.02 -7.83
C LEU A 132 2.68 -1.18 -6.33
N PRO A 133 2.27 -0.14 -5.63
CA PRO A 133 2.02 -0.21 -4.20
C PRO A 133 0.76 -1.01 -3.86
N GLY A 134 0.48 -1.10 -2.58
CA GLY A 134 -0.74 -1.68 -2.09
C GLY A 134 -2.00 -0.87 -2.40
N GLY A 135 -3.11 -1.46 -2.05
CA GLY A 135 -4.45 -0.92 -2.25
C GLY A 135 -5.47 -2.05 -2.33
N TYR A 136 -6.62 -1.74 -2.90
CA TYR A 136 -7.76 -2.66 -2.97
C TYR A 136 -8.21 -2.88 -4.42
N PRO A 137 -7.41 -3.55 -5.26
CA PRO A 137 -7.78 -3.81 -6.66
C PRO A 137 -9.06 -4.64 -6.78
N GLU A 138 -9.43 -5.41 -5.77
CA GLU A 138 -10.67 -6.17 -5.71
C GLU A 138 -11.92 -5.29 -5.79
N LEU A 139 -11.88 -4.07 -5.25
CA LEU A 139 -12.98 -3.11 -5.35
C LEU A 139 -13.13 -2.53 -6.76
N PHE A 140 -12.09 -2.59 -7.56
CA PHE A 140 -12.00 -2.05 -8.91
C PHE A 140 -11.75 -3.13 -9.97
N ALA A 141 -11.94 -4.40 -9.61
CA ALA A 141 -11.57 -5.53 -10.46
C ALA A 141 -12.21 -5.47 -11.86
N ARG A 142 -13.50 -5.08 -11.93
CA ARG A 142 -14.21 -4.90 -13.21
C ARG A 142 -13.60 -3.79 -14.07
N GLN A 143 -13.20 -2.68 -13.46
CA GLN A 143 -12.60 -1.56 -14.16
C GLN A 143 -11.18 -1.92 -14.63
N LEU A 144 -10.37 -2.50 -13.75
CA LEU A 144 -9.01 -2.95 -14.04
C LEU A 144 -8.99 -4.01 -15.16
N HIS A 145 -9.91 -4.97 -15.10
CA HIS A 145 -10.07 -6.00 -16.16
C HIS A 145 -10.22 -5.39 -17.56
N ARG A 146 -10.84 -4.24 -17.70
CA ARG A 146 -11.04 -3.54 -18.98
C ARG A 146 -9.79 -2.77 -19.46
N ARG A 147 -8.74 -2.71 -18.64
CA ARG A 147 -7.51 -1.95 -18.94
C ARG A 147 -6.48 -2.79 -19.71
N HIS A 148 -6.92 -3.47 -20.77
CA HIS A 148 -6.09 -4.41 -21.54
C HIS A 148 -4.78 -3.79 -22.04
N LYS A 149 -4.82 -2.55 -22.55
CA LYS A 149 -3.63 -1.85 -23.04
C LYS A 149 -2.59 -1.63 -21.92
N MET A 150 -3.04 -1.23 -20.74
CA MET A 150 -2.16 -1.03 -19.57
C MET A 150 -1.57 -2.35 -19.10
N MET A 151 -2.39 -3.40 -18.99
CA MET A 151 -1.93 -4.75 -18.59
C MET A 151 -0.93 -5.32 -19.58
N GLU A 152 -1.18 -5.15 -20.89
CA GLU A 152 -0.27 -5.60 -21.95
C GLU A 152 1.05 -4.82 -21.92
N ALA A 153 1.01 -3.50 -21.70
CA ALA A 153 2.21 -2.68 -21.59
C ALA A 153 3.08 -3.09 -20.39
N LEU A 154 2.46 -3.34 -19.22
CA LEU A 154 3.14 -3.86 -18.03
C LEU A 154 3.76 -5.25 -18.32
N LYS A 155 3.00 -6.15 -18.96
CA LYS A 155 3.50 -7.46 -19.32
C LYS A 155 4.70 -7.38 -20.28
N LYS A 156 4.61 -6.58 -21.33
CA LYS A 156 5.72 -6.35 -22.27
C LYS A 156 6.95 -5.76 -21.56
N TYR A 157 6.73 -4.86 -20.60
CA TYR A 157 7.82 -4.29 -19.79
C TYR A 157 8.51 -5.39 -18.96
N ALA A 158 7.74 -6.22 -18.24
CA ALA A 158 8.27 -7.33 -17.46
C ALA A 158 9.02 -8.36 -18.33
N GLU A 159 8.45 -8.74 -19.50
CA GLU A 159 9.03 -9.70 -20.42
C GLU A 159 10.39 -9.27 -20.97
N ARG A 160 10.59 -7.96 -21.16
CA ARG A 160 11.86 -7.37 -21.58
C ARG A 160 12.88 -7.23 -20.45
N GLY A 161 12.56 -7.75 -19.25
CA GLY A 161 13.45 -7.69 -18.09
C GLY A 161 13.35 -6.39 -17.29
N GLY A 162 12.30 -5.60 -17.49
CA GLY A 162 12.04 -4.41 -16.71
C GLY A 162 11.83 -4.74 -15.22
N LYS A 163 12.33 -3.88 -14.34
CA LYS A 163 12.23 -4.06 -12.89
C LYS A 163 10.86 -3.61 -12.39
N ILE A 164 10.13 -4.51 -11.74
CA ILE A 164 8.86 -4.21 -11.09
C ILE A 164 8.94 -4.62 -9.62
N LEU A 165 8.56 -3.73 -8.72
CA LEU A 165 8.28 -4.04 -7.33
C LEU A 165 6.78 -3.92 -7.12
N ALA A 166 6.13 -4.97 -6.61
CA ALA A 166 4.70 -4.99 -6.37
C ALA A 166 4.37 -5.46 -4.94
N GLU A 167 3.56 -4.71 -4.24
CA GLU A 167 3.16 -4.98 -2.87
C GLU A 167 1.65 -5.08 -2.74
N GLY A 168 1.15 -6.00 -1.89
CA GLY A 168 -0.27 -6.13 -1.59
C GLY A 168 -1.16 -6.18 -2.83
N GLY A 169 -1.97 -5.14 -3.03
CA GLY A 169 -2.85 -4.99 -4.20
C GLY A 169 -2.09 -4.92 -5.52
N GLY A 170 -0.89 -4.35 -5.55
CA GLY A 170 -0.02 -4.35 -6.71
C GLY A 170 0.34 -5.76 -7.17
N MET A 171 0.64 -6.67 -6.22
CA MET A 171 0.87 -8.08 -6.53
C MET A 171 -0.39 -8.74 -7.12
N VAL A 172 -1.56 -8.46 -6.55
CA VAL A 172 -2.84 -9.01 -7.07
C VAL A 172 -3.06 -8.60 -8.53
N PHE A 173 -2.76 -7.36 -8.88
CA PHE A 173 -2.88 -6.88 -10.27
C PHE A 173 -1.88 -7.53 -11.22
N LEU A 174 -0.73 -7.98 -10.74
CA LEU A 174 0.23 -8.75 -11.54
C LEU A 174 -0.18 -10.20 -11.77
N GLY A 175 -1.16 -10.70 -11.03
CA GLY A 175 -1.68 -12.06 -11.15
C GLY A 175 -2.33 -12.37 -12.49
N ARG A 176 -2.71 -13.64 -12.68
CA ARG A 176 -3.46 -14.12 -13.84
C ARG A 176 -4.92 -13.69 -13.76
N SER A 177 -5.53 -13.89 -12.61
CA SER A 177 -6.94 -13.56 -12.39
C SER A 177 -7.24 -13.19 -10.95
N LEU A 178 -8.34 -12.44 -10.79
CA LEU A 178 -8.96 -12.16 -9.50
C LEU A 178 -10.42 -12.59 -9.54
N LYS A 179 -10.78 -13.59 -8.72
CA LYS A 179 -12.12 -14.18 -8.68
C LYS A 179 -12.83 -13.79 -7.39
N SER A 180 -14.06 -13.33 -7.50
CA SER A 180 -14.96 -13.18 -6.37
C SER A 180 -15.76 -14.47 -6.14
N LYS A 181 -15.70 -15.04 -4.94
CA LYS A 181 -16.53 -16.20 -4.58
C LYS A 181 -17.98 -15.82 -4.29
N GLU A 182 -18.26 -14.57 -3.98
CA GLU A 182 -19.62 -14.10 -3.71
C GLU A 182 -20.49 -14.20 -4.95
N ASN A 183 -19.98 -13.74 -6.10
CA ASN A 183 -20.74 -13.70 -7.36
C ASN A 183 -20.17 -14.61 -8.45
N GLY A 184 -19.13 -15.39 -8.14
CA GLY A 184 -18.49 -16.31 -9.08
C GLY A 184 -17.71 -15.66 -10.22
N THR A 185 -17.70 -14.32 -10.31
CA THR A 185 -17.05 -13.61 -11.42
C THR A 185 -15.54 -13.65 -11.30
N ALA A 186 -14.88 -13.97 -12.40
CA ALA A 186 -13.43 -13.92 -12.55
C ALA A 186 -13.03 -12.77 -13.48
N TYR A 187 -12.09 -11.96 -13.04
CA TYR A 187 -11.54 -10.85 -13.80
C TYR A 187 -10.09 -11.15 -14.15
N SER A 188 -9.76 -11.12 -15.43
CA SER A 188 -8.35 -11.25 -15.86
C SER A 188 -7.57 -10.04 -15.38
N MET A 189 -6.35 -10.29 -14.91
CA MET A 189 -5.37 -9.29 -14.51
C MET A 189 -4.19 -9.31 -15.49
N SER A 190 -3.07 -8.71 -15.17
CA SER A 190 -1.98 -8.53 -16.14
C SER A 190 -1.24 -9.82 -16.54
N ASN A 191 -1.50 -10.93 -15.85
CA ASN A 191 -0.94 -12.25 -16.16
C ASN A 191 0.59 -12.25 -16.36
N ILE A 192 1.27 -11.55 -15.44
CA ILE A 192 2.73 -11.53 -15.32
C ILE A 192 3.15 -12.63 -14.35
N LEU A 193 2.43 -12.75 -13.22
CA LEU A 193 2.59 -13.85 -12.29
C LEU A 193 1.53 -14.91 -12.56
N PRO A 194 1.86 -16.21 -12.62
CA PRO A 194 0.90 -17.30 -12.88
C PRO A 194 0.08 -17.64 -11.63
N ILE A 195 -0.42 -16.62 -10.94
CA ILE A 195 -1.13 -16.72 -9.67
C ILE A 195 -2.58 -16.32 -9.88
N ASP A 196 -3.51 -17.15 -9.38
CA ASP A 196 -4.92 -16.82 -9.28
C ASP A 196 -5.28 -16.39 -7.88
N PHE A 197 -5.88 -15.21 -7.76
CA PHE A 197 -6.34 -14.65 -6.51
C PHE A 197 -7.85 -14.82 -6.33
N ILE A 198 -8.27 -15.00 -5.09
CA ILE A 198 -9.68 -15.10 -4.72
C ILE A 198 -10.01 -14.10 -3.62
N VAL A 199 -11.15 -13.44 -3.77
CA VAL A 199 -11.86 -12.80 -2.67
C VAL A 199 -12.87 -13.82 -2.14
N PRO A 200 -12.71 -14.36 -0.92
CA PRO A 200 -13.67 -15.30 -0.34
C PRO A 200 -15.06 -14.67 -0.16
N ALA A 201 -16.12 -15.46 -0.19
CA ALA A 201 -17.48 -14.98 0.05
C ALA A 201 -17.64 -14.36 1.45
N MET A 202 -16.93 -14.90 2.43
CA MET A 202 -16.77 -14.31 3.76
C MET A 202 -15.30 -13.88 3.92
N PRO A 203 -14.94 -12.65 3.53
CA PRO A 203 -13.57 -12.19 3.57
C PRO A 203 -13.07 -12.11 5.01
N LYS A 204 -12.06 -12.91 5.34
CA LYS A 204 -11.35 -12.81 6.60
C LYS A 204 -10.10 -11.95 6.41
N LEU A 205 -10.00 -10.89 7.19
CA LEU A 205 -8.81 -10.04 7.19
C LEU A 205 -7.59 -10.85 7.61
N GLN A 206 -6.59 -10.88 6.75
CA GLN A 206 -5.25 -11.34 7.06
C GLN A 206 -4.38 -10.11 7.31
N SER A 207 -3.92 -9.94 8.54
CA SER A 207 -3.15 -8.76 8.91
C SER A 207 -2.14 -9.06 10.00
N GLY A 208 -1.05 -8.29 10.00
CA GLY A 208 -0.05 -8.36 11.04
C GLY A 208 1.30 -7.80 10.61
N TYR A 209 2.11 -7.50 11.60
CA TYR A 209 3.50 -7.10 11.34
C TYR A 209 4.32 -8.31 10.88
N ARG A 210 5.21 -8.05 9.94
CA ARG A 210 6.09 -9.05 9.33
C ARG A 210 7.52 -8.52 9.31
N LYS A 211 8.46 -9.46 9.40
CA LYS A 211 9.89 -9.19 9.34
C LYS A 211 10.57 -10.30 8.54
N THR A 212 11.49 -9.95 7.65
CA THR A 212 12.34 -10.95 7.00
C THR A 212 13.38 -11.47 7.97
N VAL A 213 13.71 -12.75 7.87
CA VAL A 213 14.71 -13.40 8.71
C VAL A 213 15.70 -14.16 7.83
N GLY A 214 16.98 -14.10 8.17
CA GLY A 214 18.03 -14.91 7.53
C GLY A 214 18.49 -14.41 6.16
N GLU A 215 18.21 -13.16 5.82
CA GLU A 215 18.67 -12.52 4.58
C GLU A 215 19.64 -11.36 4.90
N ASP A 216 20.47 -11.00 3.92
CA ASP A 216 21.41 -9.88 4.03
C ASP A 216 20.71 -8.55 4.28
N MET A 217 19.41 -8.48 3.96
CA MET A 217 18.59 -7.30 4.17
C MET A 217 17.36 -7.61 5.05
N GLU A 218 17.41 -7.14 6.30
CA GLU A 218 16.25 -7.19 7.17
C GLU A 218 15.22 -6.13 6.75
N LEU A 219 14.03 -6.57 6.35
CA LEU A 219 12.89 -5.72 6.06
C LEU A 219 11.79 -5.93 7.11
N LYS A 220 11.12 -4.85 7.48
CA LYS A 220 9.90 -4.87 8.30
C LYS A 220 8.74 -4.38 7.46
N GLY A 221 7.56 -4.91 7.72
CA GLY A 221 6.38 -4.53 6.96
C GLY A 221 5.09 -4.91 7.67
N TYR A 222 4.00 -4.63 6.99
CA TYR A 222 2.66 -4.95 7.48
C TYR A 222 1.86 -5.67 6.39
N GLU A 223 1.32 -6.82 6.71
CA GLU A 223 0.38 -7.53 5.86
C GLU A 223 -1.04 -7.04 6.14
N PHE A 224 -1.78 -6.74 5.08
CA PHE A 224 -3.19 -6.39 5.18
C PHE A 224 -3.90 -6.77 3.88
N ARG A 225 -4.65 -7.86 3.90
CA ARG A 225 -5.35 -8.34 2.72
C ARG A 225 -6.61 -9.13 3.04
N TYR A 226 -7.54 -9.15 2.10
CA TYR A 226 -8.72 -10.01 2.08
C TYR A 226 -8.63 -11.10 1.02
N THR A 227 -7.73 -10.95 0.07
CA THR A 227 -7.49 -11.91 -1.01
C THR A 227 -6.68 -13.10 -0.53
N THR A 228 -6.93 -14.25 -1.13
CA THR A 228 -6.14 -15.48 -0.94
C THR A 228 -5.65 -15.97 -2.29
N ILE A 229 -4.57 -16.75 -2.28
CA ILE A 229 -4.07 -17.44 -3.47
C ILE A 229 -4.86 -18.74 -3.61
N GLN A 230 -5.40 -18.99 -4.82
CA GLN A 230 -6.09 -20.24 -5.12
C GLN A 230 -5.15 -21.27 -5.73
N GLN A 231 -4.31 -20.83 -6.65
CA GLN A 231 -3.38 -21.68 -7.39
C GLN A 231 -2.09 -20.92 -7.60
N ASP A 232 -1.01 -21.59 -7.30
CA ASP A 232 0.34 -21.15 -7.47
C ASP A 232 1.06 -22.18 -8.32
N ASP A 233 1.22 -21.90 -9.61
CA ASP A 233 1.99 -22.74 -10.51
C ASP A 233 3.49 -22.43 -10.34
N THR A 234 4.01 -22.67 -9.14
CA THR A 234 5.45 -22.89 -8.80
C THR A 234 6.52 -22.04 -9.52
N LEU A 235 6.24 -20.78 -9.82
CA LEU A 235 7.32 -19.83 -10.14
C LEU A 235 7.81 -19.10 -8.88
N ILE A 236 7.74 -19.79 -7.77
CA ILE A 236 8.24 -19.29 -6.49
C ILE A 236 9.74 -19.34 -6.54
N THR A 237 10.31 -18.21 -6.42
CA THR A 237 11.73 -18.13 -6.28
C THR A 237 12.21 -18.41 -4.89
N ASN A 238 13.43 -18.86 -4.88
CA ASN A 238 14.24 -19.38 -3.81
C ASN A 238 14.60 -18.39 -2.68
N ARG A 239 14.04 -17.19 -2.63
CA ARG A 239 14.17 -16.35 -1.44
C ARG A 239 13.07 -16.73 -0.46
N ARG A 240 13.37 -17.67 0.40
CA ARG A 240 12.55 -18.05 1.55
C ARG A 240 12.69 -16.96 2.59
N SER A 241 11.87 -15.93 2.49
CA SER A 241 11.73 -15.00 3.60
C SER A 241 10.98 -15.73 4.71
N MET A 242 11.66 -16.08 5.77
CA MET A 242 10.98 -16.45 7.00
C MET A 242 10.44 -15.18 7.61
N ILE A 243 9.15 -15.17 7.89
CA ILE A 243 8.47 -14.01 8.45
C ILE A 243 8.07 -14.35 9.86
N THR A 244 8.53 -13.56 10.80
CA THR A 244 8.04 -13.64 12.18
C THR A 244 6.88 -12.69 12.36
N ASN A 245 5.82 -13.17 13.02
CA ASN A 245 4.81 -12.30 13.60
C ASN A 245 5.29 -11.77 14.96
N LEU A 246 4.53 -10.84 15.57
CA LEU A 246 4.85 -10.29 16.90
C LEU A 246 4.97 -11.35 18.02
N LYS A 247 4.47 -12.57 17.79
CA LYS A 247 4.54 -13.70 18.72
C LYS A 247 5.75 -14.59 18.49
N GLY A 248 6.60 -14.24 17.50
CA GLY A 248 7.80 -15.03 17.16
C GLY A 248 7.52 -16.32 16.40
N SER A 249 6.27 -16.57 15.96
CA SER A 249 6.00 -17.70 15.08
C SER A 249 6.51 -17.39 13.67
N GLU A 250 7.25 -18.34 13.12
CA GLU A 250 7.83 -18.25 11.78
C GLU A 250 6.82 -18.84 10.78
N GLU A 251 6.46 -18.03 9.79
CA GLU A 251 5.67 -18.47 8.66
C GLU A 251 6.46 -18.24 7.37
N LEU A 252 6.45 -19.22 6.50
CA LEU A 252 7.05 -19.07 5.19
C LEU A 252 6.12 -18.22 4.32
N MET A 253 6.51 -16.98 4.06
CA MET A 253 5.81 -16.14 3.09
C MET A 253 6.76 -15.79 1.95
N PRO A 254 6.51 -16.30 0.75
CA PRO A 254 7.43 -16.08 -0.34
C PRO A 254 7.39 -14.65 -0.87
N PHE A 255 8.55 -14.12 -1.22
CA PHE A 255 8.63 -13.15 -2.29
C PHE A 255 8.45 -13.91 -3.60
N TYR A 256 7.48 -13.49 -4.39
CA TYR A 256 7.29 -14.02 -5.74
C TYR A 256 8.21 -13.29 -6.70
N ARG A 257 8.98 -14.03 -7.44
CA ARG A 257 9.89 -13.46 -8.44
C ARG A 257 9.63 -14.08 -9.82
N TYR A 258 9.49 -13.23 -10.81
CA TYR A 258 9.47 -13.60 -12.21
C TYR A 258 10.40 -12.66 -12.97
N LYS A 259 11.52 -13.18 -13.51
CA LYS A 259 12.59 -12.33 -14.06
C LYS A 259 12.98 -11.22 -13.06
N ASN A 260 12.82 -9.96 -13.44
CA ASN A 260 13.07 -8.79 -12.61
C ASN A 260 11.79 -8.23 -11.93
N VAL A 261 10.73 -9.02 -11.89
CA VAL A 261 9.51 -8.71 -11.14
C VAL A 261 9.61 -9.31 -9.75
N LEU A 262 9.45 -8.49 -8.73
CA LEU A 262 9.39 -8.89 -7.32
C LEU A 262 8.02 -8.52 -6.77
N ALA A 263 7.36 -9.45 -6.12
CA ALA A 263 6.03 -9.23 -5.56
C ALA A 263 5.86 -9.88 -4.19
N SER A 264 5.09 -9.23 -3.32
CA SER A 264 4.76 -9.73 -1.99
C SER A 264 3.38 -9.25 -1.55
N HIS A 265 2.70 -10.00 -0.69
CA HIS A 265 1.49 -9.51 -0.02
C HIS A 265 1.78 -8.46 1.04
N ILE A 266 3.03 -8.30 1.45
CA ILE A 266 3.44 -7.43 2.54
C ILE A 266 3.75 -6.05 2.00
N HIS A 267 3.32 -5.04 2.72
CA HIS A 267 3.70 -3.65 2.52
C HIS A 267 4.98 -3.41 3.32
N TRP A 268 6.10 -3.38 2.63
CA TRP A 268 7.40 -3.25 3.25
C TRP A 268 7.74 -1.81 3.58
N TYR A 269 8.20 -1.56 4.80
CA TYR A 269 8.84 -0.31 5.18
C TYR A 269 10.34 -0.43 4.92
N TRP A 270 10.82 0.34 3.99
CA TRP A 270 12.19 0.20 3.49
C TRP A 270 13.22 0.91 4.37
N GLY A 271 12.82 1.99 5.06
CA GLY A 271 13.72 2.78 5.89
C GLY A 271 14.91 3.30 5.08
N ASP A 272 16.11 2.97 5.53
CA ASP A 272 17.38 3.31 4.90
C ASP A 272 17.91 2.25 3.92
N LYS A 273 17.16 1.17 3.71
CA LYS A 273 17.61 0.01 2.91
C LYS A 273 17.71 0.35 1.42
N ASP A 274 18.74 -0.21 0.78
CA ASP A 274 18.91 -0.13 -0.66
C ASP A 274 18.15 -1.29 -1.34
N LEU A 275 16.94 -0.98 -1.84
CA LEU A 275 16.13 -2.00 -2.50
C LEU A 275 16.67 -2.44 -3.85
N ILE A 276 17.59 -1.72 -4.47
CA ILE A 276 18.19 -2.15 -5.75
C ILE A 276 18.87 -3.50 -5.56
N LYS A 277 19.39 -3.76 -4.38
CA LYS A 277 19.98 -5.07 -4.00
C LYS A 277 18.99 -6.23 -4.05
N LEU A 278 17.68 -5.98 -4.08
CA LEU A 278 16.70 -7.05 -4.27
C LEU A 278 16.78 -7.70 -5.65
N TRP A 279 17.42 -7.05 -6.64
CA TRP A 279 17.60 -7.57 -7.99
C TRP A 279 19.01 -8.12 -8.25
N GLU A 280 19.92 -7.94 -7.31
CA GLU A 280 21.25 -8.54 -7.29
C GLU A 280 21.19 -9.97 -6.73
#